data_23ba4473b28fd6ec71562a27f42c7bdb
#
_entry.id   23ba4473b28fd6ec71562a27f42c7bdb
#
_cell.length_a   1.000
_cell.length_b   1.000
_cell.length_c   1.000
_cell.angle_alpha   90.00
_cell.angle_beta   90.00
_cell.angle_gamma   90.00
#
_symmetry.space_group_name_H-M   'P 1'
#
loop_
_entity.id
_entity.type
_entity.pdbx_description
1 polymer ?
#
loop_
_entity_poly.entity_id
_entity_poly.type
_entity_poly.pdbx_seq_one_letter_code
_entity_poly.pdbx_strand_id
1 'polypeptide(L)'
;MNEFNSFNDVLSRNTCNACKPLKTPSYKVGDVFIDRDRRGKDRCWSLRKQKNQEYAEKLAKVADLLAQEDSLKISQSKLNRVMDCAEVMLFRDTTERVRLEHAFLCKDKMCPICSWRRSRKNGQSMRLILERFVNEQPKARYLHLTLTMKNCYGSDLSENLLNLTQAFNRLKKYKRVERDLIGFIRGTEVTYNLERDNYHPHI
;
A
#
# COMPACT_ATOMS: atom_id res chain seq x y z
N MET A 1 -5.26 0.99 36.22
CA MET A 1 -4.46 2.07 35.64
C MET A 1 -3.01 1.62 35.69
N ASN A 2 -2.51 1.02 34.60
CA ASN A 2 -1.10 0.64 34.49
C ASN A 2 -0.41 1.72 33.66
N GLU A 3 0.44 2.48 34.31
CA GLU A 3 1.32 3.45 33.74
C GLU A 3 2.25 2.73 32.74
N PHE A 4 2.17 3.09 31.48
CA PHE A 4 3.15 2.67 30.47
C PHE A 4 4.44 3.43 30.76
N ASN A 5 5.37 2.75 31.36
CA ASN A 5 6.74 3.21 31.54
C ASN A 5 7.40 3.53 30.20
N SER A 6 8.30 4.45 30.23
CA SER A 6 8.95 5.13 29.14
C SER A 6 9.39 4.20 27.97
N PHE A 7 9.45 4.75 26.79
CA PHE A 7 9.89 4.12 25.52
C PHE A 7 11.18 3.28 25.66
N ASN A 8 12.06 3.62 26.63
CA ASN A 8 13.29 2.88 26.91
C ASN A 8 13.06 1.53 27.60
N ASP A 9 11.99 1.37 28.39
CA ASP A 9 11.68 0.11 29.07
C ASP A 9 11.12 -0.96 28.12
N VAL A 10 10.50 -0.55 27.01
CA VAL A 10 10.01 -1.49 25.99
C VAL A 10 11.18 -2.05 25.15
N LEU A 11 12.23 -1.27 24.96
CA LEU A 11 13.43 -1.71 24.23
C LEU A 11 14.28 -2.70 25.04
N SER A 12 14.25 -2.62 26.38
CA SER A 12 15.07 -3.49 27.23
C SER A 12 14.52 -4.91 27.40
N ARG A 13 13.25 -5.16 27.09
CA ARG A 13 12.59 -6.47 27.31
C ARG A 13 12.71 -7.48 26.16
N ASN A 14 13.29 -7.10 25.03
CA ASN A 14 13.41 -7.95 23.85
C ASN A 14 14.85 -8.35 23.52
N THR A 15 15.69 -8.59 24.48
CA THR A 15 17.02 -9.17 24.26
C THR A 15 16.91 -10.67 24.05
N CYS A 16 17.00 -11.12 22.81
CA CYS A 16 17.29 -12.51 22.51
C CYS A 16 18.69 -12.83 22.99
N ASN A 17 18.84 -13.84 23.88
CA ASN A 17 20.12 -14.26 24.46
C ASN A 17 21.19 -14.76 23.46
N ALA A 18 20.87 -14.81 22.17
CA ALA A 18 21.79 -15.20 21.09
C ALA A 18 22.40 -14.02 20.33
N CYS A 19 22.00 -12.78 20.62
CA CYS A 19 22.54 -11.60 19.93
C CYS A 19 23.63 -10.96 20.79
N LYS A 20 24.85 -10.83 20.25
CA LYS A 20 25.91 -10.00 20.84
C LYS A 20 25.35 -8.60 21.11
N PRO A 21 25.72 -7.97 22.25
CA PRO A 21 25.25 -6.62 22.54
C PRO A 21 25.68 -5.66 21.43
N LEU A 22 24.71 -5.20 20.65
CA LEU A 22 24.90 -4.15 19.67
C LEU A 22 25.21 -2.85 20.40
N LYS A 23 26.20 -2.10 19.92
CA LYS A 23 26.38 -0.69 20.30
C LYS A 23 25.07 0.01 19.96
N THR A 24 24.25 0.26 20.97
CA THR A 24 23.00 1.02 20.80
C THR A 24 23.38 2.41 20.31
N PRO A 25 22.95 2.84 19.13
CA PRO A 25 23.10 4.24 18.76
C PRO A 25 22.33 5.04 19.82
N SER A 26 23.02 5.94 20.49
CA SER A 26 22.41 6.80 21.50
C SER A 26 21.59 7.88 20.79
N TYR A 27 20.35 7.56 20.46
CA TYR A 27 19.38 8.58 20.05
C TYR A 27 19.03 9.43 21.27
N LYS A 28 19.28 10.73 21.17
CA LYS A 28 18.81 11.70 22.16
C LYS A 28 17.34 12.04 21.87
N VAL A 29 16.60 12.38 22.91
CA VAL A 29 15.23 12.91 22.75
C VAL A 29 15.33 14.16 21.85
N GLY A 30 14.64 14.13 20.70
CA GLY A 30 14.71 15.19 19.68
C GLY A 30 15.47 14.82 18.40
N ASP A 31 16.19 13.71 18.37
CA ASP A 31 16.84 13.24 17.14
C ASP A 31 15.79 12.82 16.11
N VAL A 32 15.97 13.29 14.87
CA VAL A 32 15.12 12.90 13.76
C VAL A 32 15.50 11.48 13.31
N PHE A 33 14.60 10.54 13.52
CA PHE A 33 14.78 9.18 13.06
C PHE A 33 14.64 9.09 11.52
N ILE A 34 15.68 8.60 10.85
CA ILE A 34 15.70 8.42 9.39
C ILE A 34 15.78 6.93 9.07
N ASP A 35 14.68 6.37 8.57
CA ASP A 35 14.64 4.99 8.06
C ASP A 35 15.00 4.97 6.57
N ARG A 36 16.19 4.46 6.25
CA ARG A 36 16.70 4.38 4.89
C ARG A 36 16.43 3.01 4.27
N ASP A 37 16.12 3.02 2.98
CA ASP A 37 16.01 1.77 2.21
C ASP A 37 17.42 1.26 1.80
N ARG A 38 17.47 0.13 1.07
CA ARG A 38 18.74 -0.48 0.61
C ARG A 38 19.56 0.43 -0.32
N ARG A 39 18.93 1.45 -0.91
CA ARG A 39 19.57 2.43 -1.79
C ARG A 39 19.93 3.71 -1.06
N GLY A 40 19.81 3.74 0.26
CA GLY A 40 20.08 4.90 1.09
C GLY A 40 18.99 5.98 1.08
N LYS A 41 17.87 5.75 0.39
CA LYS A 41 16.77 6.71 0.29
C LYS A 41 15.90 6.66 1.55
N ASP A 42 15.62 7.83 2.13
CA ASP A 42 14.68 7.96 3.25
C ASP A 42 13.28 7.50 2.84
N ARG A 43 12.64 6.73 3.71
CA ARG A 43 11.26 6.27 3.53
C ARG A 43 10.22 7.33 3.86
N CYS A 44 10.64 8.46 4.41
CA CYS A 44 9.82 9.64 4.71
C CYS A 44 8.51 9.28 5.46
N TRP A 45 8.63 8.62 6.61
CA TRP A 45 7.46 8.20 7.40
C TRP A 45 6.59 9.36 7.84
N SER A 46 7.18 10.50 8.22
CA SER A 46 6.46 11.72 8.59
C SER A 46 5.55 12.23 7.46
N LEU A 47 6.09 12.34 6.25
CA LEU A 47 5.29 12.73 5.08
C LEU A 47 4.16 11.75 4.77
N ARG A 48 4.40 10.44 4.99
CA ARG A 48 3.37 9.42 4.79
C ARG A 48 2.29 9.49 5.84
N LYS A 49 2.64 9.79 7.09
CA LYS A 49 1.69 10.01 8.17
C LYS A 49 0.85 11.25 7.91
N GLN A 50 1.44 12.34 7.46
CA GLN A 50 0.71 13.54 7.05
C GLN A 50 -0.33 13.22 5.97
N LYS A 51 0.08 12.54 4.89
CA LYS A 51 -0.86 12.12 3.84
C LYS A 51 -1.96 11.18 4.35
N ASN A 52 -1.66 10.37 5.36
CA ASN A 52 -2.67 9.52 5.98
C ASN A 52 -3.67 10.34 6.80
N GLN A 53 -3.23 11.36 7.49
CA GLN A 53 -4.12 12.28 8.23
C GLN A 53 -5.04 13.03 7.27
N GLU A 54 -4.51 13.60 6.19
CA GLU A 54 -5.31 14.23 5.13
C GLU A 54 -6.35 13.27 4.53
N TYR A 55 -5.98 12.01 4.34
CA TYR A 55 -6.92 10.98 3.87
C TYR A 55 -7.99 10.66 4.94
N ALA A 56 -7.62 10.55 6.19
CA ALA A 56 -8.55 10.27 7.30
C ALA A 56 -9.58 11.38 7.45
N GLU A 57 -9.16 12.65 7.35
CA GLU A 57 -10.05 13.81 7.39
C GLU A 57 -11.06 13.81 6.22
N LYS A 58 -10.58 13.51 5.01
CA LYS A 58 -11.47 13.37 3.84
C LYS A 58 -12.45 12.21 4.01
N LEU A 59 -11.99 11.10 4.54
CA LEU A 59 -12.83 9.93 4.80
C LEU A 59 -13.91 10.22 5.85
N ALA A 60 -13.58 11.01 6.89
CA ALA A 60 -14.54 11.45 7.89
C ALA A 60 -15.62 12.33 7.28
N LYS A 61 -15.24 13.33 6.47
CA LYS A 61 -16.21 14.19 5.75
C LYS A 61 -17.15 13.37 4.85
N VAL A 62 -16.62 12.39 4.13
CA VAL A 62 -17.44 11.48 3.31
C VAL A 62 -18.36 10.63 4.18
N ALA A 63 -17.90 10.17 5.34
CA ALA A 63 -18.75 9.41 6.27
C ALA A 63 -19.93 10.26 6.79
N ASP A 64 -19.70 11.53 7.10
CA ASP A 64 -20.73 12.45 7.56
C ASP A 64 -21.77 12.73 6.46
N LEU A 65 -21.34 12.93 5.22
CA LEU A 65 -22.23 13.11 4.07
C LEU A 65 -23.10 11.87 3.80
N LEU A 66 -22.49 10.68 3.81
CA LEU A 66 -23.22 9.43 3.60
C LEU A 66 -24.19 9.11 4.74
N ALA A 67 -23.89 9.53 5.96
CA ALA A 67 -24.78 9.38 7.09
C ALA A 67 -26.05 10.25 6.96
N GLN A 68 -25.95 11.42 6.31
CA GLN A 68 -27.09 12.32 6.04
C GLN A 68 -28.03 11.74 4.97
N GLU A 69 -27.50 11.01 3.99
CA GLU A 69 -28.28 10.44 2.89
C GLU A 69 -28.86 9.05 3.19
N ASP A 70 -28.68 8.53 4.40
CA ASP A 70 -29.07 7.17 4.85
C ASP A 70 -28.63 6.04 3.89
N SER A 71 -27.59 6.32 3.10
CA SER A 71 -27.06 5.39 2.09
C SER A 71 -26.04 4.44 2.69
N LEU A 72 -24.78 4.61 2.43
CA LEU A 72 -23.71 3.71 2.88
C LEU A 72 -23.07 4.23 4.17
N LYS A 73 -23.07 3.46 5.24
CA LYS A 73 -22.46 3.88 6.52
C LYS A 73 -21.00 3.45 6.62
N ILE A 74 -20.10 4.42 6.79
CA ILE A 74 -18.71 4.14 7.16
C ILE A 74 -18.65 4.03 8.68
N SER A 75 -18.25 2.88 9.21
CA SER A 75 -18.22 2.67 10.66
C SER A 75 -17.16 3.54 11.35
N GLN A 76 -17.47 4.06 12.53
CA GLN A 76 -16.54 4.83 13.37
C GLN A 76 -15.26 4.04 13.67
N SER A 77 -15.38 2.72 13.86
CA SER A 77 -14.22 1.84 14.03
C SER A 77 -13.28 1.85 12.85
N LYS A 78 -13.80 1.97 11.61
CA LYS A 78 -12.96 2.10 10.41
C LYS A 78 -12.25 3.45 10.40
N LEU A 79 -12.94 4.54 10.71
CA LEU A 79 -12.35 5.88 10.78
C LEU A 79 -11.21 5.92 11.79
N ASN A 80 -11.44 5.46 13.02
CA ASN A 80 -10.44 5.43 14.08
C ASN A 80 -9.20 4.63 13.65
N ARG A 81 -9.39 3.42 13.10
CA ARG A 81 -8.27 2.61 12.62
C ARG A 81 -7.45 3.30 11.51
N VAL A 82 -8.09 4.07 10.66
CA VAL A 82 -7.39 4.81 9.60
C VAL A 82 -6.61 5.99 10.18
N MET A 83 -7.18 6.71 11.14
CA MET A 83 -6.51 7.80 11.85
C MET A 83 -5.28 7.31 12.61
N ASP A 84 -5.39 6.19 13.32
CA ASP A 84 -4.32 5.60 14.13
C ASP A 84 -3.32 4.78 13.30
N CYS A 85 -3.47 4.76 11.98
CA CYS A 85 -2.59 3.97 11.12
C CYS A 85 -1.13 4.40 11.24
N ALA A 86 -0.28 3.47 11.62
CA ALA A 86 1.15 3.68 11.89
C ALA A 86 1.44 4.74 12.96
N GLU A 87 0.55 4.88 13.95
CA GLU A 87 0.78 5.72 15.14
C GLU A 87 1.94 5.18 15.95
N VAL A 88 1.95 3.86 16.15
CA VAL A 88 3.04 3.16 16.84
C VAL A 88 3.80 2.32 15.82
N MET A 89 5.11 2.54 15.73
CA MET A 89 6.03 1.78 14.91
C MET A 89 7.22 1.35 15.74
N LEU A 90 7.53 0.07 15.71
CA LEU A 90 8.70 -0.52 16.36
C LEU A 90 9.75 -0.80 15.29
N PHE A 91 10.96 -0.31 15.55
CA PHE A 91 12.09 -0.52 14.67
C PHE A 91 13.15 -1.34 15.40
N ARG A 92 13.75 -2.28 14.68
CA ARG A 92 14.91 -3.02 15.14
C ARG A 92 16.15 -2.46 14.45
N ASP A 93 17.12 -2.09 15.26
CA ASP A 93 18.46 -1.79 14.74
C ASP A 93 19.20 -3.09 14.50
N THR A 94 19.75 -3.24 13.31
CA THR A 94 20.65 -4.32 12.94
C THR A 94 22.00 -3.73 12.58
N THR A 95 23.08 -4.52 12.62
CA THR A 95 24.44 -4.06 12.30
C THR A 95 24.56 -3.31 10.95
N GLU A 96 23.64 -3.60 10.03
CA GLU A 96 23.67 -3.01 8.69
C GLU A 96 22.67 -1.88 8.50
N ARG A 97 21.53 -1.91 9.20
CA ARG A 97 20.43 -0.95 9.01
C ARG A 97 19.32 -1.09 10.03
N VAL A 98 18.58 -0.03 10.19
CA VAL A 98 17.31 -0.03 10.93
C VAL A 98 16.21 -0.66 10.09
N ARG A 99 15.43 -1.55 10.67
CA ARG A 99 14.28 -2.21 10.03
C ARG A 99 13.02 -1.99 10.83
N LEU A 100 11.94 -1.64 10.14
CA LEU A 100 10.62 -1.70 10.73
C LEU A 100 10.26 -3.14 11.07
N GLU A 101 10.10 -3.43 12.35
CA GLU A 101 9.74 -4.74 12.86
C GLU A 101 8.22 -4.88 12.95
N HIS A 102 7.59 -3.92 13.61
CA HIS A 102 6.14 -3.92 13.82
C HIS A 102 5.55 -2.54 13.57
N ALA A 103 4.29 -2.50 13.11
CA ALA A 103 3.49 -1.29 13.03
C ALA A 103 2.01 -1.64 13.09
N PHE A 104 1.24 -0.83 13.81
CA PHE A 104 -0.22 -0.94 13.77
C PHE A 104 -0.75 -0.33 12.48
N LEU A 105 -1.29 -1.16 11.60
CA LEU A 105 -1.74 -0.78 10.27
C LEU A 105 -3.24 -1.00 10.12
N CYS A 106 -3.95 -0.01 9.59
CA CYS A 106 -5.40 -0.08 9.38
C CYS A 106 -5.83 -1.10 8.31
N LYS A 107 -4.92 -1.49 7.42
CA LYS A 107 -5.15 -2.40 6.26
C LYS A 107 -6.16 -1.86 5.23
N ASP A 108 -6.61 -0.62 5.38
CA ASP A 108 -7.48 0.01 4.37
C ASP A 108 -6.77 0.11 3.02
N LYS A 109 -7.52 -0.11 1.93
CA LYS A 109 -6.96 -0.15 0.58
C LYS A 109 -6.53 1.22 0.09
N MET A 110 -7.21 2.27 0.53
CA MET A 110 -6.97 3.65 0.13
C MET A 110 -6.02 4.39 1.07
N CYS A 111 -5.75 3.84 2.25
CA CYS A 111 -4.79 4.45 3.18
C CYS A 111 -3.41 4.59 2.54
N PRO A 112 -2.80 5.78 2.48
CA PRO A 112 -1.52 6.03 1.82
C PRO A 112 -0.37 5.17 2.37
N ILE A 113 -0.33 4.91 3.67
CA ILE A 113 0.69 4.07 4.31
C ILE A 113 0.49 2.60 3.92
N CYS A 114 -0.73 2.08 4.08
CA CYS A 114 -1.03 0.67 3.80
C CYS A 114 -0.91 0.35 2.32
N SER A 115 -1.38 1.24 1.44
CA SER A 115 -1.26 1.13 -0.01
C SER A 115 0.22 1.09 -0.45
N TRP A 116 1.03 2.03 0.03
CA TRP A 116 2.46 2.04 -0.26
C TRP A 116 3.18 0.77 0.21
N ARG A 117 2.91 0.29 1.43
CA ARG A 117 3.52 -0.96 1.93
C ARG A 117 3.09 -2.16 1.09
N ARG A 118 1.82 -2.23 0.72
CA ARG A 118 1.29 -3.29 -0.15
C ARG A 118 1.97 -3.26 -1.52
N SER A 119 2.08 -2.09 -2.13
CA SER A 119 2.75 -1.91 -3.42
C SER A 119 4.20 -2.41 -3.37
N ARG A 120 4.96 -2.06 -2.33
CA ARG A 120 6.33 -2.55 -2.17
C ARG A 120 6.42 -4.06 -2.00
N LYS A 121 5.53 -4.65 -1.18
CA LYS A 121 5.47 -6.11 -0.99
C LYS A 121 5.12 -6.81 -2.29
N ASN A 122 4.10 -6.33 -2.99
CA ASN A 122 3.68 -6.91 -4.26
C ASN A 122 4.78 -6.78 -5.32
N GLY A 123 5.44 -5.63 -5.43
CA GLY A 123 6.56 -5.43 -6.34
C GLY A 123 7.73 -6.38 -6.07
N GLN A 124 8.06 -6.64 -4.81
CA GLN A 124 9.08 -7.62 -4.45
C GLN A 124 8.67 -9.04 -4.82
N SER A 125 7.43 -9.44 -4.52
CA SER A 125 6.92 -10.76 -4.89
C SER A 125 6.88 -10.93 -6.41
N MET A 126 6.43 -9.90 -7.13
CA MET A 126 6.42 -9.90 -8.58
C MET A 126 7.83 -10.07 -9.18
N ARG A 127 8.82 -9.36 -8.63
CA ARG A 127 10.21 -9.52 -9.07
C ARG A 127 10.68 -10.96 -8.95
N LEU A 128 10.44 -11.60 -7.81
CA LEU A 128 10.84 -12.99 -7.59
C LEU A 128 10.15 -13.97 -8.56
N ILE A 129 8.85 -13.74 -8.81
CA ILE A 129 8.09 -14.54 -9.78
C ILE A 129 8.68 -14.37 -11.19
N LEU A 130 8.97 -13.12 -11.59
CA LEU A 130 9.54 -12.84 -12.90
C LEU A 130 10.96 -13.41 -13.07
N GLU A 131 11.82 -13.29 -12.05
CA GLU A 131 13.16 -13.88 -12.05
C GLU A 131 13.09 -15.40 -12.25
N ARG A 132 12.20 -16.07 -11.52
CA ARG A 132 11.98 -17.51 -11.69
C ARG A 132 11.43 -17.85 -13.07
N PHE A 133 10.45 -17.10 -13.54
CA PHE A 133 9.81 -17.32 -14.83
C PHE A 133 10.78 -17.19 -16.01
N VAL A 134 11.70 -16.20 -15.97
CA VAL A 134 12.74 -16.05 -17.00
C VAL A 134 13.62 -17.30 -17.11
N ASN A 135 13.94 -17.89 -15.98
CA ASN A 135 14.77 -19.10 -15.94
C ASN A 135 14.02 -20.33 -16.46
N GLU A 136 12.73 -20.47 -16.13
CA GLU A 136 11.91 -21.62 -16.52
C GLU A 136 11.40 -21.52 -17.98
N GLN A 137 11.21 -20.29 -18.49
CA GLN A 137 10.63 -20.01 -19.81
C GLN A 137 11.49 -19.02 -20.61
N PRO A 138 12.72 -19.38 -21.02
CA PRO A 138 13.66 -18.44 -21.65
C PRO A 138 13.21 -17.90 -23.02
N LYS A 139 12.25 -18.58 -23.67
CA LYS A 139 11.68 -18.14 -24.95
C LYS A 139 10.46 -17.24 -24.80
N ALA A 140 9.93 -17.07 -23.59
CA ALA A 140 8.78 -16.23 -23.35
C ALA A 140 9.10 -14.74 -23.61
N ARG A 141 8.08 -14.01 -24.04
CA ARG A 141 8.14 -12.55 -24.25
C ARG A 141 7.17 -11.86 -23.32
N TYR A 142 7.56 -10.70 -22.81
CA TYR A 142 6.70 -9.84 -22.03
C TYR A 142 6.01 -8.84 -22.93
N LEU A 143 4.71 -8.74 -22.77
CA LEU A 143 3.91 -7.74 -23.46
C LEU A 143 3.29 -6.81 -22.41
N HIS A 144 3.33 -5.53 -22.66
CA HIS A 144 2.56 -4.54 -21.91
C HIS A 144 1.30 -4.23 -22.70
N LEU A 145 0.15 -4.55 -22.14
CA LEU A 145 -1.16 -4.30 -22.73
C LEU A 145 -1.90 -3.27 -21.85
N THR A 146 -2.40 -2.22 -22.46
CA THR A 146 -3.28 -1.26 -21.80
C THR A 146 -4.63 -1.27 -22.49
N LEU A 147 -5.68 -1.57 -21.73
CA LEU A 147 -7.06 -1.43 -22.18
C LEU A 147 -7.65 -0.19 -21.52
N THR A 148 -8.17 0.71 -22.34
CA THR A 148 -8.75 1.98 -21.87
C THR A 148 -10.20 2.12 -22.33
N MET A 149 -10.94 2.98 -21.65
CA MET A 149 -12.27 3.43 -22.07
C MET A 149 -12.30 4.95 -22.16
N LYS A 150 -13.34 5.50 -22.79
CA LYS A 150 -13.63 6.93 -22.70
C LYS A 150 -13.76 7.37 -21.24
N ASN A 151 -13.42 8.62 -20.98
CA ASN A 151 -13.71 9.24 -19.70
C ASN A 151 -15.20 9.12 -19.37
N CYS A 152 -15.50 8.86 -18.11
CA CYS A 152 -16.86 8.71 -17.61
C CYS A 152 -17.08 9.51 -16.34
N TYR A 153 -18.32 9.74 -15.98
CA TYR A 153 -18.70 10.33 -14.71
C TYR A 153 -18.65 9.27 -13.59
N GLY A 154 -18.69 9.73 -12.33
CA GLY A 154 -18.62 8.86 -11.17
C GLY A 154 -19.75 7.83 -11.12
N SER A 155 -20.96 8.19 -11.60
CA SER A 155 -22.11 7.28 -11.74
C SER A 155 -21.80 6.02 -12.57
N ASP A 156 -21.02 6.18 -13.63
CA ASP A 156 -20.80 5.13 -14.63
C ASP A 156 -19.48 4.37 -14.39
N LEU A 157 -18.66 4.86 -13.45
CA LEU A 157 -17.32 4.33 -13.20
C LEU A 157 -17.33 2.84 -12.85
N SER A 158 -18.27 2.43 -12.00
CA SER A 158 -18.38 1.03 -11.56
C SER A 158 -18.69 0.09 -12.73
N GLU A 159 -19.61 0.49 -13.59
CA GLU A 159 -20.00 -0.29 -14.78
C GLU A 159 -18.83 -0.34 -15.78
N ASN A 160 -18.17 0.76 -16.02
CA ASN A 160 -17.01 0.83 -16.92
C ASN A 160 -15.84 -0.04 -16.45
N LEU A 161 -15.55 -0.08 -15.15
CA LEU A 161 -14.54 -0.99 -14.57
C LEU A 161 -14.93 -2.47 -14.75
N LEU A 162 -16.21 -2.77 -14.59
CA LEU A 162 -16.72 -4.12 -14.84
C LEU A 162 -16.56 -4.50 -16.30
N ASN A 163 -16.95 -3.61 -17.22
CA ASN A 163 -16.84 -3.81 -18.67
C ASN A 163 -15.38 -4.01 -19.12
N LEU A 164 -14.41 -3.23 -18.61
CA LEU A 164 -12.98 -3.45 -18.85
C LEU A 164 -12.53 -4.83 -18.39
N THR A 165 -12.95 -5.22 -17.19
CA THR A 165 -12.62 -6.55 -16.63
C THR A 165 -13.18 -7.67 -17.49
N GLN A 166 -14.43 -7.55 -17.95
CA GLN A 166 -15.08 -8.52 -18.82
C GLN A 166 -14.42 -8.56 -20.21
N ALA A 167 -14.04 -7.39 -20.76
CA ALA A 167 -13.33 -7.30 -22.03
C ALA A 167 -11.98 -8.05 -21.98
N PHE A 168 -11.20 -7.83 -20.92
CA PHE A 168 -9.97 -8.58 -20.71
C PHE A 168 -10.21 -10.09 -20.56
N ASN A 169 -11.26 -10.49 -19.83
CA ASN A 169 -11.60 -11.89 -19.67
C ASN A 169 -12.05 -12.54 -20.98
N ARG A 170 -12.72 -11.80 -21.86
CA ARG A 170 -13.05 -12.26 -23.22
C ARG A 170 -11.79 -12.38 -24.07
N LEU A 171 -10.90 -11.36 -24.05
CA LEU A 171 -9.64 -11.39 -24.78
C LEU A 171 -8.81 -12.65 -24.48
N LYS A 172 -8.70 -13.04 -23.20
CA LYS A 172 -7.96 -14.24 -22.80
C LYS A 172 -8.51 -15.54 -23.39
N LYS A 173 -9.80 -15.58 -23.72
CA LYS A 173 -10.48 -16.76 -24.25
C LYS A 173 -10.38 -16.89 -25.78
N TYR A 174 -9.81 -15.90 -26.47
CA TYR A 174 -9.54 -16.07 -27.90
C TYR A 174 -8.50 -17.16 -28.11
N LYS A 175 -8.78 -18.13 -28.96
CA LYS A 175 -7.93 -19.31 -29.22
C LYS A 175 -6.44 -18.98 -29.43
N ARG A 176 -6.14 -17.88 -30.15
CA ARG A 176 -4.76 -17.44 -30.38
C ARG A 176 -4.11 -16.92 -29.10
N VAL A 177 -4.84 -16.14 -28.30
CA VAL A 177 -4.33 -15.59 -27.05
C VAL A 177 -4.17 -16.70 -26.00
N GLU A 178 -5.19 -17.54 -25.84
CA GLU A 178 -5.17 -18.65 -24.90
C GLU A 178 -4.02 -19.64 -25.15
N ARG A 179 -3.74 -19.94 -26.42
CA ARG A 179 -2.63 -20.81 -26.81
C ARG A 179 -1.25 -20.27 -26.39
N ASP A 180 -1.05 -18.96 -26.55
CA ASP A 180 0.27 -18.33 -26.41
C ASP A 180 0.46 -17.60 -25.07
N LEU A 181 -0.61 -17.40 -24.29
CA LEU A 181 -0.59 -16.70 -23.00
C LEU A 181 -0.25 -17.66 -21.86
N ILE A 182 0.99 -17.61 -21.37
CA ILE A 182 1.44 -18.44 -20.25
C ILE A 182 0.91 -17.89 -18.91
N GLY A 183 0.80 -16.56 -18.78
CA GLY A 183 0.33 -15.91 -17.56
C GLY A 183 0.19 -14.40 -17.74
N PHE A 184 -0.37 -13.74 -16.73
CA PHE A 184 -0.52 -12.29 -16.75
C PHE A 184 -0.52 -11.69 -15.34
N ILE A 185 -0.17 -10.42 -15.26
CA ILE A 185 -0.35 -9.58 -14.09
C ILE A 185 -1.22 -8.42 -14.54
N ARG A 186 -2.25 -8.09 -13.77
CA ARG A 186 -3.18 -7.01 -14.07
C ARG A 186 -3.19 -5.99 -12.95
N GLY A 187 -3.04 -4.74 -13.31
CA GLY A 187 -3.33 -3.58 -12.47
C GLY A 187 -4.57 -2.86 -12.98
N THR A 188 -5.36 -2.30 -12.11
CA THR A 188 -6.45 -1.38 -12.46
C THR A 188 -6.08 -0.02 -11.94
N GLU A 189 -6.12 0.97 -12.82
CA GLU A 189 -5.90 2.36 -12.50
C GLU A 189 -7.11 3.21 -12.89
N VAL A 190 -7.38 4.24 -12.10
CA VAL A 190 -8.39 5.24 -12.38
C VAL A 190 -7.77 6.60 -12.14
N THR A 191 -7.62 7.39 -13.17
CA THR A 191 -7.22 8.78 -13.02
C THR A 191 -8.45 9.68 -12.98
N TYR A 192 -8.40 10.72 -12.15
CA TYR A 192 -9.45 11.70 -12.01
C TYR A 192 -9.00 13.03 -12.58
N ASN A 193 -9.82 13.60 -13.47
CA ASN A 193 -9.62 14.94 -14.00
C ASN A 193 -10.49 15.91 -13.21
N LEU A 194 -9.84 16.77 -12.42
CA LEU A 194 -10.51 17.74 -11.54
C LEU A 194 -11.26 18.82 -12.33
N GLU A 195 -10.74 19.24 -13.49
CA GLU A 195 -11.35 20.32 -14.28
C GLU A 195 -12.65 19.88 -14.97
N ARG A 196 -12.71 18.62 -15.40
CA ARG A 196 -13.85 18.05 -16.13
C ARG A 196 -14.75 17.18 -15.27
N ASP A 197 -14.42 17.02 -14.00
CA ASP A 197 -15.11 16.14 -13.05
C ASP A 197 -15.39 14.74 -13.62
N ASN A 198 -14.39 14.14 -14.24
CA ASN A 198 -14.52 12.82 -14.84
C ASN A 198 -13.34 11.91 -14.54
N TYR A 199 -13.57 10.64 -14.78
CA TYR A 199 -12.64 9.55 -14.50
C TYR A 199 -12.18 8.89 -15.80
N HIS A 200 -10.91 8.50 -15.85
CA HIS A 200 -10.34 7.72 -16.94
C HIS A 200 -9.88 6.35 -16.41
N PRO A 201 -10.72 5.31 -16.51
CA PRO A 201 -10.36 3.97 -16.08
C PRO A 201 -9.54 3.24 -17.14
N HIS A 202 -8.53 2.49 -16.68
CA HIS A 202 -7.71 1.60 -17.52
C HIS A 202 -7.16 0.41 -16.71
N ILE A 203 -6.79 -0.65 -17.43
CA ILE A 203 -6.17 -1.86 -16.88
C ILE A 203 -5.02 -2.35 -17.76
#